data_a586ee3bd44d4660013683172d9b7cd5
#
_entry.id   a586ee3bd44d4660013683172d9b7cd5
#
_cell.length_a   1.000
_cell.length_b   1.000
_cell.length_c   1.000
_cell.angle_alpha   90.00
_cell.angle_beta   90.00
_cell.angle_gamma   90.00
#
_symmetry.space_group_name_H-M   'P 1'
#
loop_
_entity.id
_entity.type
_entity.pdbx_description
1 polymer ?
#
loop_
_entity_poly.entity_id
_entity_poly.type
_entity_poly.pdbx_seq_one_letter_code
_entity_poly.pdbx_strand_id
1 'polypeptide(L)'
;TLDDFEKVYSYYQKYKVWFPHVRTDKLKRVIEEGRCIFEDGVVLTYNIYKRRTRVSNNSKVFAERGEGIIHQMISNERGKGHATKIFEEFFKMIDTNLYLSVRTTNHKAIGFYNKMGMRQVGKTSWGNDTMKGLIYYKESLR
;
A
#
# COMPACT_ATOMS: atom_id res chain seq x y z
N THR A 1 10.18 9.12 10.53
CA THR A 1 10.11 10.05 11.66
C THR A 1 9.11 11.16 11.41
N LEU A 2 8.71 11.86 12.46
CA LEU A 2 7.82 13.00 12.33
C LEU A 2 8.47 14.15 11.55
N ASP A 3 9.79 14.21 11.51
CA ASP A 3 10.52 15.19 10.71
C ASP A 3 10.25 15.02 9.21
N ASP A 4 9.90 13.80 8.79
CA ASP A 4 9.56 13.50 7.40
C ASP A 4 8.09 13.75 7.08
N PHE A 5 7.26 14.01 8.09
CA PHE A 5 5.80 14.09 7.91
C PHE A 5 5.40 15.07 6.81
N GLU A 6 5.96 16.28 6.81
CA GLU A 6 5.56 17.29 5.84
C GLU A 6 5.93 16.91 4.40
N LYS A 7 7.09 16.29 4.22
CA LYS A 7 7.50 15.78 2.90
C LYS A 7 6.59 14.65 2.44
N VAL A 8 6.31 13.70 3.32
CA VAL A 8 5.40 12.59 3.02
C VAL A 8 4.01 13.12 2.68
N TYR A 9 3.50 14.03 3.49
CA TYR A 9 2.19 14.64 3.27
C TYR A 9 2.11 15.39 1.93
N SER A 10 3.19 16.06 1.53
CA SER A 10 3.24 16.74 0.24
C SER A 10 3.06 15.77 -0.93
N TYR A 11 3.57 14.54 -0.82
CA TYR A 11 3.38 13.52 -1.83
C TYR A 11 1.91 13.09 -1.91
N TYR A 12 1.24 12.93 -0.77
CA TYR A 12 -0.19 12.61 -0.77
C TYR A 12 -1.01 13.73 -1.42
N GLN A 13 -0.66 14.97 -1.19
CA GLN A 13 -1.34 16.11 -1.82
C GLN A 13 -1.11 16.14 -3.34
N LYS A 14 0.12 15.87 -3.78
CA LYS A 14 0.46 15.81 -5.20
C LYS A 14 -0.32 14.73 -5.95
N TYR A 15 -0.57 13.59 -5.30
CA TYR A 15 -1.28 12.44 -5.87
C TYR A 15 -2.67 12.27 -5.27
N LYS A 16 -3.29 13.34 -4.86
CA LYS A 16 -4.56 13.33 -4.11
C LYS A 16 -5.71 12.68 -4.88
N VAL A 17 -5.66 12.64 -6.20
CA VAL A 17 -6.65 11.93 -7.01
C VAL A 17 -6.74 10.44 -6.64
N TRP A 18 -5.62 9.85 -6.21
CA TRP A 18 -5.55 8.43 -5.80
C TRP A 18 -5.75 8.24 -4.30
N PHE A 19 -5.54 9.30 -3.49
CA PHE A 19 -5.63 9.25 -2.03
C PHE A 19 -6.45 10.44 -1.50
N PRO A 20 -7.75 10.54 -1.87
CA PRO A 20 -8.54 11.73 -1.55
C PRO A 20 -8.88 11.88 -0.07
N HIS A 21 -8.74 10.83 0.72
CA HIS A 21 -9.20 10.80 2.11
C HIS A 21 -8.08 10.52 3.10
N VAL A 22 -6.85 10.94 2.79
CA VAL A 22 -5.73 10.77 3.72
C VAL A 22 -5.93 11.69 4.94
N ARG A 23 -5.93 11.09 6.11
CA ARG A 23 -6.06 11.80 7.38
C ARG A 23 -4.68 12.04 7.98
N THR A 24 -4.41 13.30 8.33
CA THR A 24 -3.11 13.70 8.87
C THR A 24 -2.80 13.03 10.20
N ASP A 25 -3.80 12.84 11.07
CA ASP A 25 -3.62 12.17 12.36
C ASP A 25 -3.20 10.71 12.18
N LYS A 26 -3.81 10.01 11.23
CA LYS A 26 -3.45 8.62 10.92
C LYS A 26 -2.07 8.51 10.31
N LEU A 27 -1.72 9.42 9.39
CA LEU A 27 -0.41 9.43 8.77
C LEU A 27 0.70 9.66 9.81
N LYS A 28 0.49 10.60 10.74
CA LYS A 28 1.43 10.83 11.83
C LYS A 28 1.62 9.58 12.68
N ARG A 29 0.54 8.89 13.00
CA ARG A 29 0.60 7.64 13.78
C ARG A 29 1.42 6.57 13.06
N VAL A 30 1.18 6.39 11.77
CA VAL A 30 1.90 5.41 10.96
C VAL A 30 3.40 5.70 10.96
N ILE A 31 3.78 6.97 10.83
CA ILE A 31 5.18 7.39 10.88
C ILE A 31 5.77 7.15 12.27
N GLU A 32 5.06 7.54 13.34
CA GLU A 32 5.52 7.33 14.72
C GLU A 32 5.73 5.86 15.04
N GLU A 33 4.86 5.00 14.54
CA GLU A 33 4.95 3.56 14.78
C GLU A 33 5.97 2.85 13.87
N GLY A 34 6.68 3.59 13.02
CA GLY A 34 7.68 3.01 12.12
C GLY A 34 7.10 2.21 10.97
N ARG A 35 5.82 2.45 10.59
CA ARG A 35 5.15 1.74 9.51
C ARG A 35 5.10 2.57 8.22
N CYS A 36 6.06 3.46 8.05
CA CYS A 36 6.22 4.27 6.85
C CYS A 36 7.67 4.20 6.40
N ILE A 37 7.88 3.78 5.17
CA ILE A 37 9.19 3.84 4.52
C ILE A 37 9.17 5.07 3.62
N PHE A 38 10.16 5.93 3.79
CA PHE A 38 10.33 7.12 2.95
C PHE A 38 11.79 7.20 2.51
N GLU A 39 12.05 6.79 1.29
CA GLU A 39 13.40 6.66 0.76
C GLU A 39 13.38 6.81 -0.76
N ASP A 40 14.38 7.50 -1.32
CA ASP A 40 14.56 7.67 -2.77
C ASP A 40 13.30 8.16 -3.49
N GLY A 41 12.53 9.07 -2.87
CA GLY A 41 11.31 9.60 -3.45
C GLY A 41 10.13 8.63 -3.42
N VAL A 42 10.24 7.54 -2.68
CA VAL A 42 9.17 6.55 -2.53
C VAL A 42 8.62 6.61 -1.11
N VAL A 43 7.29 6.65 -1.00
CA VAL A 43 6.58 6.51 0.28
C VAL A 43 5.81 5.19 0.24
N LEU A 44 5.99 4.38 1.26
CA LEU A 44 5.25 3.13 1.43
C LEU A 44 4.76 3.04 2.87
N THR A 45 3.45 2.95 3.06
CA THR A 45 2.86 2.75 4.38
C THR A 45 2.23 1.38 4.46
N TYR A 46 2.36 0.74 5.62
CA TYR A 46 1.93 -0.64 5.77
C TYR A 46 1.46 -0.94 7.19
N ASN A 47 0.89 -2.12 7.36
CA ASN A 47 0.55 -2.67 8.66
C ASN A 47 0.74 -4.19 8.64
N ILE A 48 0.88 -4.77 9.83
CA ILE A 48 0.86 -6.22 10.03
C ILE A 48 -0.42 -6.52 10.82
N TYR A 49 -1.23 -7.44 10.33
CA TYR A 49 -2.50 -7.77 10.98
C TYR A 49 -2.27 -8.45 12.32
N LYS A 50 -2.94 -7.94 13.34
CA LYS A 50 -2.88 -8.50 14.70
C LYS A 50 -3.90 -9.62 14.90
N ARG A 51 -4.86 -9.74 14.00
CA ARG A 51 -5.92 -10.76 14.02
C ARG A 51 -6.47 -10.91 12.60
N ARG A 52 -7.22 -11.99 12.36
CA ARG A 52 -7.90 -12.19 11.10
C ARG A 52 -8.81 -11.00 10.81
N THR A 53 -8.65 -10.40 9.66
CA THR A 53 -9.32 -9.14 9.29
C THR A 53 -9.70 -9.17 7.82
N ARG A 54 -10.87 -8.64 7.51
CA ARG A 54 -11.27 -8.42 6.12
C ARG A 54 -10.34 -7.37 5.50
N VAL A 55 -9.78 -7.67 4.34
CA VAL A 55 -8.80 -6.79 3.69
C VAL A 55 -9.43 -5.46 3.26
N SER A 56 -10.68 -5.49 2.84
CA SER A 56 -11.44 -4.29 2.49
C SER A 56 -12.91 -4.52 2.83
N ASN A 57 -13.61 -3.46 3.25
CA ASN A 57 -14.97 -3.55 3.79
C ASN A 57 -15.98 -4.24 2.85
N ASN A 58 -15.81 -4.10 1.53
CA ASN A 58 -16.73 -4.67 0.54
C ASN A 58 -16.14 -5.87 -0.17
N SER A 59 -15.15 -6.54 0.42
CA SER A 59 -14.54 -7.73 -0.16
C SER A 59 -14.89 -8.98 0.64
N LYS A 60 -14.64 -10.14 0.02
CA LYS A 60 -14.73 -11.45 0.68
C LYS A 60 -13.35 -12.00 1.02
N VAL A 61 -12.31 -11.20 0.89
CA VAL A 61 -10.93 -11.60 1.14
C VAL A 61 -10.56 -11.24 2.58
N PHE A 62 -10.03 -12.22 3.31
CA PHE A 62 -9.57 -12.05 4.69
C PHE A 62 -8.08 -12.32 4.78
N ALA A 63 -7.37 -11.45 5.50
CA ALA A 63 -5.99 -11.70 5.88
C ALA A 63 -5.95 -12.38 7.23
N GLU A 64 -4.98 -13.24 7.44
CA GLU A 64 -4.76 -13.91 8.71
C GLU A 64 -3.79 -13.13 9.58
N ARG A 65 -3.79 -13.41 10.89
CA ARG A 65 -2.85 -12.80 11.83
C ARG A 65 -1.41 -12.98 11.33
N GLY A 66 -0.64 -11.91 11.36
CA GLY A 66 0.76 -11.92 10.94
C GLY A 66 0.99 -11.60 9.48
N GLU A 67 -0.06 -11.59 8.66
CA GLU A 67 0.06 -11.18 7.27
C GLU A 67 0.12 -9.65 7.17
N GLY A 68 0.70 -9.15 6.07
CA GLY A 68 0.90 -7.72 5.88
C GLY A 68 -0.02 -7.10 4.85
N ILE A 69 -0.17 -5.79 4.95
CA ILE A 69 -0.91 -5.00 3.95
C ILE A 69 -0.16 -3.70 3.67
N ILE A 70 -0.03 -3.37 2.38
CA ILE A 70 0.39 -2.03 1.98
C ILE A 70 -0.85 -1.16 1.91
N HIS A 71 -0.85 -0.05 2.66
CA HIS A 71 -1.95 0.91 2.61
C HIS A 71 -1.81 1.88 1.45
N GLN A 72 -0.62 2.48 1.29
CA GLN A 72 -0.33 3.37 0.18
C GLN A 72 1.11 3.18 -0.27
N MET A 73 1.33 3.35 -1.56
CA MET A 73 2.67 3.40 -2.12
C MET A 73 2.71 4.48 -3.21
N ILE A 74 3.60 5.44 -3.04
CA ILE A 74 3.75 6.58 -3.94
C ILE A 74 5.20 6.64 -4.39
N SER A 75 5.45 6.76 -5.69
CA SER A 75 6.77 7.02 -6.24
C SER A 75 6.78 8.37 -6.92
N ASN A 76 7.57 9.30 -6.40
CA ASN A 76 7.68 10.65 -6.95
C ASN A 76 8.62 10.70 -8.16
N GLU A 77 9.62 9.83 -8.19
CA GLU A 77 10.57 9.74 -9.31
C GLU A 77 10.35 8.44 -10.06
N ARG A 78 9.68 8.52 -11.21
CA ARG A 78 9.35 7.34 -12.00
C ARG A 78 10.49 7.00 -12.97
N GLY A 79 10.58 5.71 -13.34
CA GLY A 79 11.52 5.25 -14.35
C GLY A 79 12.95 5.03 -13.88
N LYS A 80 13.23 5.20 -12.59
CA LYS A 80 14.57 5.02 -12.02
C LYS A 80 14.74 3.71 -11.22
N GLY A 81 13.69 2.88 -11.16
CA GLY A 81 13.75 1.61 -10.45
C GLY A 81 13.68 1.70 -8.93
N HIS A 82 13.46 2.90 -8.37
CA HIS A 82 13.41 3.08 -6.91
C HIS A 82 12.24 2.34 -6.29
N ALA A 83 11.06 2.39 -6.93
CA ALA A 83 9.87 1.70 -6.42
C ALA A 83 10.08 0.19 -6.36
N THR A 84 10.70 -0.39 -7.40
CA THR A 84 11.02 -1.82 -7.42
C THR A 84 11.95 -2.20 -6.28
N LYS A 85 13.02 -1.44 -6.09
CA LYS A 85 13.98 -1.67 -5.02
C LYS A 85 13.32 -1.63 -3.64
N ILE A 86 12.54 -0.56 -3.39
CA ILE A 86 11.87 -0.38 -2.09
C ILE A 86 10.85 -1.49 -1.85
N PHE A 87 10.06 -1.86 -2.85
CA PHE A 87 9.10 -2.95 -2.71
C PHE A 87 9.80 -4.27 -2.38
N GLU A 88 10.85 -4.62 -3.09
CA GLU A 88 11.58 -5.87 -2.88
C GLU A 88 12.22 -5.93 -1.49
N GLU A 89 12.85 -4.85 -1.06
CA GLU A 89 13.43 -4.76 0.28
C GLU A 89 12.35 -4.85 1.36
N PHE A 90 11.23 -4.17 1.17
CA PHE A 90 10.10 -4.23 2.08
C PHE A 90 9.54 -5.64 2.19
N PHE A 91 9.33 -6.31 1.05
CA PHE A 91 8.76 -7.66 1.04
C PHE A 91 9.65 -8.65 1.79
N LYS A 92 10.96 -8.53 1.64
CA LYS A 92 11.91 -9.35 2.41
C LYS A 92 11.85 -9.02 3.90
N MET A 93 11.75 -7.75 4.22
CA MET A 93 11.74 -7.29 5.62
C MET A 93 10.54 -7.83 6.39
N ILE A 94 9.34 -7.74 5.82
CA ILE A 94 8.14 -8.21 6.52
C ILE A 94 8.05 -9.73 6.62
N ASP A 95 8.67 -10.45 5.68
CA ASP A 95 8.79 -11.91 5.67
C ASP A 95 7.47 -12.63 5.92
N THR A 96 6.41 -12.16 5.29
CA THR A 96 5.07 -12.74 5.40
C THR A 96 4.29 -12.50 4.11
N ASN A 97 3.13 -13.13 3.99
CA ASN A 97 2.23 -12.88 2.88
C ASN A 97 1.74 -11.44 2.88
N LEU A 98 1.53 -10.87 1.71
CA LEU A 98 1.25 -9.45 1.55
C LEU A 98 -0.01 -9.23 0.72
N TYR A 99 -0.86 -8.34 1.22
CA TYR A 99 -2.06 -7.86 0.52
C TYR A 99 -1.95 -6.38 0.19
N LEU A 100 -2.70 -5.95 -0.79
CA LEU A 100 -3.03 -4.55 -1.03
C LEU A 100 -4.31 -4.46 -1.84
N SER A 101 -4.92 -3.28 -1.85
CA SER A 101 -6.02 -2.98 -2.74
C SER A 101 -5.64 -1.80 -3.63
N VAL A 102 -6.12 -1.81 -4.88
CA VAL A 102 -5.79 -0.81 -5.87
C VAL A 102 -7.02 -0.52 -6.73
N ARG A 103 -7.21 0.74 -7.10
CA ARG A 103 -8.35 1.13 -7.95
C ARG A 103 -8.18 0.56 -9.35
N THR A 104 -9.29 0.08 -9.94
CA THR A 104 -9.27 -0.51 -11.29
C THR A 104 -8.78 0.46 -12.36
N THR A 105 -8.91 1.77 -12.12
CA THR A 105 -8.46 2.81 -13.06
C THR A 105 -6.99 3.14 -12.93
N ASN A 106 -6.32 2.67 -11.87
CA ASN A 106 -4.90 2.95 -11.65
C ASN A 106 -4.03 1.93 -12.39
N HIS A 107 -4.00 2.04 -13.72
CA HIS A 107 -3.30 1.07 -14.58
C HIS A 107 -1.80 1.00 -14.33
N LYS A 108 -1.17 2.12 -13.97
CA LYS A 108 0.27 2.14 -13.69
C LYS A 108 0.59 1.33 -12.44
N ALA A 109 -0.19 1.50 -11.39
CA ALA A 109 0.00 0.74 -10.16
C ALA A 109 -0.28 -0.75 -10.39
N ILE A 110 -1.36 -1.09 -11.10
CA ILE A 110 -1.69 -2.47 -11.43
C ILE A 110 -0.53 -3.12 -12.20
N GLY A 111 0.00 -2.45 -13.21
CA GLY A 111 1.14 -2.95 -13.97
C GLY A 111 2.38 -3.17 -13.09
N PHE A 112 2.64 -2.23 -12.18
CA PHE A 112 3.76 -2.35 -11.24
C PHE A 112 3.59 -3.55 -10.31
N TYR A 113 2.41 -3.73 -9.70
CA TYR A 113 2.18 -4.84 -8.79
C TYR A 113 2.21 -6.19 -9.49
N ASN A 114 1.71 -6.27 -10.72
CA ASN A 114 1.86 -7.48 -11.54
C ASN A 114 3.34 -7.79 -11.78
N LYS A 115 4.14 -6.78 -12.10
CA LYS A 115 5.59 -6.93 -12.29
C LYS A 115 6.28 -7.39 -10.99
N MET A 116 5.79 -6.96 -9.84
CA MET A 116 6.34 -7.37 -8.53
C MET A 116 5.91 -8.78 -8.12
N GLY A 117 5.17 -9.48 -8.94
CA GLY A 117 4.77 -10.86 -8.67
C GLY A 117 3.51 -11.00 -7.85
N MET A 118 2.73 -9.93 -7.70
CA MET A 118 1.43 -9.99 -7.04
C MET A 118 0.37 -10.51 -8.00
N ARG A 119 -0.66 -11.16 -7.46
CA ARG A 119 -1.79 -11.64 -8.26
C ARG A 119 -3.11 -11.17 -7.67
N GLN A 120 -4.10 -10.99 -8.52
CA GLN A 120 -5.44 -10.63 -8.09
C GLN A 120 -6.11 -11.81 -7.37
N VAL A 121 -6.63 -11.55 -6.19
CA VAL A 121 -7.34 -12.56 -5.40
C VAL A 121 -8.77 -12.15 -5.06
N GLY A 122 -9.18 -10.94 -5.38
CA GLY A 122 -10.53 -10.48 -5.10
C GLY A 122 -10.82 -9.11 -5.66
N LYS A 123 -12.04 -8.66 -5.38
CA LYS A 123 -12.54 -7.34 -5.78
C LYS A 123 -13.07 -6.61 -4.57
N THR A 124 -13.10 -5.30 -4.65
CA THR A 124 -13.65 -4.43 -3.61
C THR A 124 -14.22 -3.18 -4.23
N SER A 125 -14.86 -2.36 -3.42
CA SER A 125 -15.38 -1.06 -3.86
C SER A 125 -15.40 -0.09 -2.68
N TRP A 126 -15.44 1.19 -3.01
CA TRP A 126 -15.52 2.27 -2.02
C TRP A 126 -16.56 3.28 -2.48
N GLY A 127 -16.95 4.20 -1.58
CA GLY A 127 -17.85 5.29 -1.92
C GLY A 127 -19.21 4.82 -2.41
N ASN A 128 -19.87 3.88 -1.71
CA ASN A 128 -21.17 3.31 -2.11
C ASN A 128 -21.11 2.71 -3.52
N ASP A 129 -20.06 1.95 -3.80
CA ASP A 129 -19.79 1.29 -5.08
C ASP A 129 -19.46 2.24 -6.24
N THR A 130 -19.19 3.49 -5.97
CA THR A 130 -18.78 4.44 -7.02
C THR A 130 -17.34 4.23 -7.49
N MET A 131 -16.49 3.68 -6.62
CA MET A 131 -15.09 3.38 -6.94
C MET A 131 -14.84 1.89 -6.82
N LYS A 132 -14.37 1.28 -7.91
CA LYS A 132 -14.07 -0.16 -7.95
C LYS A 132 -12.58 -0.40 -7.74
N GLY A 133 -12.26 -1.51 -7.08
CA GLY A 133 -10.89 -1.89 -6.79
C GLY A 133 -10.65 -3.38 -6.91
N LEU A 134 -9.37 -3.72 -6.96
CA LEU A 134 -8.88 -5.10 -6.99
C LEU A 134 -8.04 -5.34 -5.75
N ILE A 135 -8.10 -6.56 -5.23
CA ILE A 135 -7.24 -6.99 -4.13
C ILE A 135 -6.15 -7.88 -4.71
N TYR A 136 -4.92 -7.51 -4.42
CA TYR A 136 -3.72 -8.23 -4.85
C TYR A 136 -3.05 -8.89 -3.65
N TYR A 137 -2.36 -9.99 -3.95
CA TYR A 137 -1.73 -10.84 -2.95
C TYR A 137 -0.39 -11.34 -3.45
N LYS A 138 0.59 -11.41 -2.57
CA LYS A 138 1.88 -12.05 -2.85
C LYS A 138 2.26 -12.94 -1.69
N GLU A 139 2.52 -14.21 -2.01
CA GLU A 139 2.91 -15.20 -1.03
C GLU A 139 4.35 -14.99 -0.58
N SER A 140 4.61 -15.23 0.71
CA SER A 140 5.95 -15.14 1.28
C SER A 140 6.94 -16.02 0.52
N LEU A 141 8.21 -15.59 0.52
CA LEU A 141 9.31 -16.36 -0.09
C LEU A 141 9.71 -17.61 0.74
N ARG A 142 9.13 -17.74 1.92
CA ARG A 142 9.39 -18.90 2.78
C ARG A 142 8.82 -20.19 2.22
#